data_e5a0997b17d71446e9b5ad8ce5dbdefb
#
_entry.id   e5a0997b17d71446e9b5ad8ce5dbdefb
#
_cell.length_a   1.000
_cell.length_b   1.000
_cell.length_c   1.000
_cell.angle_alpha   90.00
_cell.angle_beta   90.00
_cell.angle_gamma   90.00
#
_symmetry.space_group_name_H-M   'P 1'
#
loop_
_entity.id
_entity.type
_entity.pdbx_description
1 polymer ?
#
loop_
_entity_poly.entity_id
_entity_poly.type
_entity_poly.pdbx_seq_one_letter_code
_entity_poly.pdbx_strand_id
1 'polypeptide(L)'
;MPTSNIRQVRLTWTGEGLSFEGGPGNGIQIGVDSDGVAGQTPMQLLLLSLASCMAIDVLMILEKSRVPVEDLAVEVIGERAETVPKRYVAIQLKYEIKGPSDEDQAKLERAIELSRDKYCSVLHTLDPEIDFDIAVERR
;
A
#
# COMPACT_ATOMS: atom_id res chain seq x y z
N MET A 1 -3.04 -5.92 25.96
CA MET A 1 -2.80 -6.15 24.55
C MET A 1 -1.34 -6.31 24.24
N PRO A 2 -1.01 -7.20 23.39
CA PRO A 2 0.39 -7.39 23.10
C PRO A 2 1.05 -6.13 22.57
N THR A 3 2.22 -5.87 23.12
CA THR A 3 3.13 -4.85 22.63
C THR A 3 4.12 -5.47 21.66
N SER A 4 3.85 -6.72 21.26
CA SER A 4 4.73 -7.44 20.37
C SER A 4 4.79 -6.78 18.98
N ASN A 5 5.98 -6.77 18.42
CA ASN A 5 6.20 -6.35 17.04
C ASN A 5 6.08 -7.52 16.05
N ILE A 6 5.68 -8.70 16.56
CA ILE A 6 5.52 -9.88 15.71
C ILE A 6 4.19 -9.80 14.98
N ARG A 7 4.21 -10.07 13.68
CA ARG A 7 3.00 -10.24 12.86
C ARG A 7 3.01 -11.65 12.31
N GLN A 8 1.83 -12.26 12.26
CA GLN A 8 1.71 -13.65 11.83
C GLN A 8 0.49 -13.82 10.96
N VAL A 9 0.65 -14.50 9.84
CA VAL A 9 -0.45 -14.87 8.97
C VAL A 9 -0.31 -16.34 8.62
N ARG A 10 -1.41 -16.96 8.21
CA ARG A 10 -1.45 -18.35 7.76
C ARG A 10 -2.06 -18.38 6.37
N LEU A 11 -1.45 -19.11 5.47
CA LEU A 11 -1.95 -19.33 4.12
C LEU A 11 -2.36 -20.78 3.96
N THR A 12 -3.56 -21.01 3.44
CA THR A 12 -4.11 -22.34 3.24
C THR A 12 -4.54 -22.51 1.78
N TRP A 13 -4.05 -23.58 1.14
CA TRP A 13 -4.47 -23.92 -0.21
C TRP A 13 -5.93 -24.36 -0.21
N THR A 14 -6.70 -23.88 -1.19
CA THR A 14 -8.13 -24.21 -1.30
C THR A 14 -8.38 -25.64 -1.82
N GLY A 15 -7.35 -26.28 -2.36
CA GLY A 15 -7.46 -27.58 -3.00
C GLY A 15 -7.67 -27.51 -4.50
N GLU A 16 -7.77 -26.31 -5.06
CA GLU A 16 -7.99 -26.12 -6.49
C GLU A 16 -6.97 -25.12 -7.07
N GLY A 17 -6.36 -25.49 -8.19
CA GLY A 17 -5.44 -24.63 -8.92
C GLY A 17 -4.34 -24.08 -8.04
N LEU A 18 -4.08 -22.79 -8.16
CA LEU A 18 -3.11 -22.05 -7.36
C LEU A 18 -3.83 -20.97 -6.52
N SER A 19 -4.96 -21.36 -5.94
CA SER A 19 -5.83 -20.50 -5.16
C SER A 19 -5.71 -20.80 -3.67
N PHE A 20 -5.62 -19.76 -2.87
CA PHE A 20 -5.36 -19.83 -1.43
C PHE A 20 -6.26 -18.86 -0.67
N GLU A 21 -6.39 -19.09 0.62
CA GLU A 21 -6.96 -18.13 1.56
C GLU A 21 -5.93 -17.85 2.63
N GLY A 22 -5.80 -16.58 3.02
CA GLY A 22 -4.80 -16.19 3.99
C GLY A 22 -5.22 -15.05 4.88
N GLY A 23 -4.61 -15.00 6.04
CA GLY A 23 -4.83 -13.95 7.03
C GLY A 23 -4.38 -14.39 8.41
N PRO A 24 -4.66 -13.57 9.44
CA PRO A 24 -4.42 -13.97 10.83
C PRO A 24 -5.24 -15.20 11.18
N GLY A 25 -4.76 -16.02 12.09
CA GLY A 25 -5.40 -17.28 12.45
C GLY A 25 -6.87 -17.16 12.85
N ASN A 26 -7.27 -16.04 13.46
CA ASN A 26 -8.63 -15.78 13.90
C ASN A 26 -9.19 -14.46 13.36
N GLY A 27 -8.63 -13.96 12.26
CA GLY A 27 -9.03 -12.69 11.67
C GLY A 27 -9.63 -12.87 10.27
N ILE A 28 -9.76 -11.76 9.58
CA ILE A 28 -10.33 -11.73 8.23
C ILE A 28 -9.39 -12.44 7.26
N GLN A 29 -9.97 -13.31 6.45
CA GLN A 29 -9.24 -14.03 5.40
C GLN A 29 -9.47 -13.36 4.07
N ILE A 30 -8.43 -13.35 3.22
CA ILE A 30 -8.52 -12.87 1.84
C ILE A 30 -8.12 -13.97 0.87
N GLY A 31 -8.67 -13.90 -0.32
CA GLY A 31 -8.28 -14.81 -1.41
C GLY A 31 -6.98 -14.37 -2.06
N VAL A 32 -6.13 -15.34 -2.36
CA VAL A 32 -4.89 -15.13 -3.11
C VAL A 32 -4.88 -16.15 -4.24
N ASP A 33 -4.69 -15.69 -5.47
CA ASP A 33 -4.74 -16.56 -6.62
C ASP A 33 -3.71 -16.14 -7.67
N SER A 34 -2.88 -17.08 -8.07
CA SER A 34 -1.88 -16.83 -9.12
C SER A 34 -2.51 -16.32 -10.42
N ASP A 35 -3.73 -16.77 -10.74
CA ASP A 35 -4.42 -16.38 -11.97
C ASP A 35 -5.28 -15.11 -11.80
N GLY A 36 -5.38 -14.59 -10.59
CA GLY A 36 -6.12 -13.36 -10.33
C GLY A 36 -7.63 -13.50 -10.45
N VAL A 37 -8.18 -14.71 -10.37
CA VAL A 37 -9.62 -14.94 -10.50
C VAL A 37 -10.32 -14.99 -9.15
N ALA A 38 -9.82 -15.83 -8.23
CA ALA A 38 -10.41 -15.99 -6.90
C ALA A 38 -9.78 -15.07 -5.85
N GLY A 39 -8.88 -14.20 -6.25
CA GLY A 39 -8.20 -13.26 -5.37
C GLY A 39 -7.15 -12.48 -6.13
N GLN A 40 -6.43 -11.65 -5.42
CA GLN A 40 -5.32 -10.90 -6.00
C GLN A 40 -4.10 -11.79 -6.13
N THR A 41 -3.24 -11.49 -7.10
CA THR A 41 -1.95 -12.16 -7.21
C THR A 41 -1.02 -11.67 -6.10
N PRO A 42 0.02 -12.46 -5.74
CA PRO A 42 0.98 -12.01 -4.73
C PRO A 42 1.62 -10.65 -5.02
N MET A 43 1.98 -10.41 -6.28
CA MET A 43 2.63 -9.14 -6.65
C MET A 43 1.63 -7.97 -6.62
N GLN A 44 0.34 -8.20 -6.87
CA GLN A 44 -0.69 -7.20 -6.68
C GLN A 44 -0.91 -6.89 -5.20
N LEU A 45 -0.87 -7.92 -4.35
CA LEU A 45 -1.01 -7.74 -2.91
C LEU A 45 0.12 -6.88 -2.33
N LEU A 46 1.33 -7.04 -2.86
CA LEU A 46 2.45 -6.21 -2.43
C LEU A 46 2.20 -4.73 -2.77
N LEU A 47 1.69 -4.44 -3.96
CA LEU A 47 1.33 -3.08 -4.34
C LEU A 47 0.20 -2.52 -3.48
N LEU A 48 -0.82 -3.34 -3.17
CA LEU A 48 -1.91 -2.93 -2.30
C LEU A 48 -1.43 -2.65 -0.89
N SER A 49 -0.49 -3.43 -0.38
CA SER A 49 0.05 -3.18 0.96
C SER A 49 0.81 -1.85 1.00
N LEU A 50 1.57 -1.54 -0.03
CA LEU A 50 2.26 -0.26 -0.13
C LEU A 50 1.26 0.90 -0.20
N ALA A 51 0.28 0.80 -1.09
CA ALA A 51 -0.73 1.84 -1.27
C ALA A 51 -1.50 2.12 0.03
N SER A 52 -1.97 1.07 0.69
CA SER A 52 -2.74 1.22 1.92
C SER A 52 -1.90 1.76 3.07
N CYS A 53 -0.67 1.31 3.19
CA CYS A 53 0.22 1.79 4.24
C CYS A 53 0.46 3.30 4.11
N MET A 54 0.77 3.77 2.91
CA MET A 54 0.97 5.19 2.66
C MET A 54 -0.31 6.00 2.78
N ALA A 55 -1.43 5.48 2.28
CA ALA A 55 -2.73 6.16 2.39
C ALA A 55 -3.16 6.33 3.86
N ILE A 56 -2.98 5.31 4.66
CA ILE A 56 -3.29 5.36 6.09
C ILE A 56 -2.46 6.44 6.78
N ASP A 57 -1.16 6.50 6.50
CA ASP A 57 -0.28 7.52 7.07
C ASP A 57 -0.78 8.93 6.73
N VAL A 58 -1.06 9.17 5.46
CA VAL A 58 -1.49 10.49 4.99
C VAL A 58 -2.81 10.90 5.65
N LEU A 59 -3.79 9.99 5.70
CA LEU A 59 -5.07 10.28 6.37
C LEU A 59 -4.89 10.58 7.85
N MET A 60 -4.06 9.80 8.55
CA MET A 60 -3.81 10.02 9.97
C MET A 60 -3.12 11.36 10.23
N ILE A 61 -2.13 11.71 9.42
CA ILE A 61 -1.40 12.97 9.58
C ILE A 61 -2.30 14.16 9.28
N LEU A 62 -3.09 14.08 8.21
CA LEU A 62 -4.03 15.15 7.85
C LEU A 62 -5.11 15.32 8.91
N GLU A 63 -5.62 14.23 9.49
CA GLU A 63 -6.58 14.30 10.59
C GLU A 63 -5.99 15.04 11.80
N LYS A 64 -4.78 14.69 12.18
CA LYS A 64 -4.09 15.37 13.29
C LYS A 64 -3.83 16.84 13.00
N SER A 65 -3.64 17.20 11.75
CA SER A 65 -3.45 18.59 11.32
C SER A 65 -4.77 19.31 11.08
N ARG A 66 -5.90 18.63 11.32
CA ARG A 66 -7.25 19.17 11.14
C ARG A 66 -7.53 19.59 9.69
N VAL A 67 -7.00 18.83 8.75
CA VAL A 67 -7.24 19.04 7.31
C VAL A 67 -8.32 18.07 6.86
N PRO A 68 -9.49 18.56 6.42
CA PRO A 68 -10.55 17.68 5.93
C PRO A 68 -10.16 16.99 4.62
N VAL A 69 -10.51 15.71 4.51
CA VAL A 69 -10.38 14.95 3.28
C VAL A 69 -11.77 14.44 2.91
N GLU A 70 -12.24 14.77 1.71
CA GLU A 70 -13.55 14.30 1.23
C GLU A 70 -13.42 12.93 0.56
N ASP A 71 -12.35 12.73 -0.20
CA ASP A 71 -12.15 11.50 -0.95
C ASP A 71 -10.68 11.24 -1.18
N LEU A 72 -10.31 9.98 -1.22
CA LEU A 72 -8.92 9.57 -1.46
C LEU A 72 -8.91 8.23 -2.19
N ALA A 73 -8.20 8.20 -3.31
CA ALA A 73 -7.84 6.96 -3.98
C ALA A 73 -6.33 6.97 -4.23
N VAL A 74 -5.76 5.79 -4.31
CA VAL A 74 -4.33 5.64 -4.59
C VAL A 74 -4.18 4.61 -5.69
N GLU A 75 -3.56 4.99 -6.78
CA GLU A 75 -3.22 4.09 -7.87
C GLU A 75 -1.73 3.78 -7.82
N VAL A 76 -1.39 2.50 -7.91
CA VAL A 76 0.01 2.07 -7.90
C VAL A 76 0.30 1.25 -9.14
N ILE A 77 1.35 1.62 -9.84
CA ILE A 77 1.82 0.90 -11.02
C ILE A 77 3.22 0.39 -10.70
N GLY A 78 3.40 -0.93 -10.77
CA GLY A 78 4.68 -1.57 -10.56
C GLY A 78 5.21 -2.17 -11.85
N GLU A 79 6.46 -1.92 -12.14
CA GLU A 79 7.16 -2.53 -13.27
C GLU A 79 8.11 -3.59 -12.75
N ARG A 80 7.95 -4.82 -13.24
CA ARG A 80 8.77 -5.95 -12.83
C ARG A 80 9.96 -6.12 -13.76
N ALA A 81 11.04 -6.69 -13.22
CA ALA A 81 12.19 -7.08 -14.05
C ALA A 81 11.78 -8.11 -15.10
N GLU A 82 12.43 -8.09 -16.24
CA GLU A 82 12.13 -9.02 -17.34
C GLU A 82 12.66 -10.43 -17.05
N THR A 83 13.67 -10.55 -16.19
CA THR A 83 14.29 -11.82 -15.86
C THR A 83 13.93 -12.28 -14.46
N VAL A 84 13.99 -13.57 -14.23
CA VAL A 84 13.75 -14.20 -12.91
C VAL A 84 14.88 -13.83 -11.94
N PRO A 85 14.54 -13.47 -10.70
CA PRO A 85 13.22 -13.31 -10.14
C PRO A 85 12.61 -11.98 -10.59
N LYS A 86 11.39 -12.01 -11.07
CA LYS A 86 10.72 -10.83 -11.62
C LYS A 86 10.25 -9.89 -10.51
N ARG A 87 11.20 -9.34 -9.78
CA ARG A 87 10.92 -8.37 -8.70
C ARG A 87 10.53 -7.00 -9.27
N TYR A 88 9.90 -6.16 -8.47
CA TYR A 88 9.65 -4.79 -8.91
C TYR A 88 10.97 -4.01 -8.99
N VAL A 89 11.16 -3.33 -10.10
CA VAL A 89 12.31 -2.45 -10.32
C VAL A 89 11.90 -0.98 -10.32
N ALA A 90 10.63 -0.69 -10.60
CA ALA A 90 10.08 0.66 -10.56
C ALA A 90 8.65 0.61 -10.06
N ILE A 91 8.28 1.57 -9.22
CA ILE A 91 6.91 1.71 -8.71
C ILE A 91 6.54 3.19 -8.78
N GLN A 92 5.38 3.46 -9.37
CA GLN A 92 4.78 4.80 -9.37
C GLN A 92 3.49 4.77 -8.57
N LEU A 93 3.38 5.67 -7.60
CA LEU A 93 2.20 5.78 -6.75
C LEU A 93 1.58 7.15 -6.95
N LYS A 94 0.29 7.17 -7.26
CA LYS A 94 -0.45 8.42 -7.47
C LYS A 94 -1.59 8.54 -6.47
N TYR A 95 -1.55 9.61 -5.68
CA TYR A 95 -2.68 10.00 -4.84
C TYR A 95 -3.68 10.78 -5.67
N GLU A 96 -4.93 10.41 -5.56
CA GLU A 96 -6.06 11.16 -6.11
C GLU A 96 -6.87 11.63 -4.92
N ILE A 97 -6.78 12.92 -4.59
CA ILE A 97 -7.32 13.44 -3.34
C ILE A 97 -8.22 14.65 -3.55
N LYS A 98 -9.33 14.65 -2.81
CA LYS A 98 -10.29 15.74 -2.76
C LYS A 98 -10.54 16.13 -1.30
N GLY A 99 -10.64 17.40 -1.04
CA GLY A 99 -10.99 17.88 0.29
C GLY A 99 -10.00 18.84 0.90
N PRO A 100 -8.68 18.59 0.91
CA PRO A 100 -7.75 19.62 1.35
C PRO A 100 -7.86 20.85 0.47
N SER A 101 -8.10 22.01 1.09
CA SER A 101 -8.17 23.27 0.34
C SER A 101 -6.77 23.70 -0.11
N ASP A 102 -6.71 24.73 -0.97
CA ASP A 102 -5.43 25.28 -1.42
C ASP A 102 -4.60 25.83 -0.25
N GLU A 103 -5.27 26.30 0.79
CA GLU A 103 -4.58 26.77 2.00
C GLU A 103 -3.85 25.65 2.72
N ASP A 104 -4.30 24.40 2.55
CA ASP A 104 -3.73 23.23 3.20
C ASP A 104 -2.72 22.48 2.32
N GLN A 105 -2.35 23.04 1.17
CA GLN A 105 -1.43 22.38 0.23
C GLN A 105 -0.11 21.99 0.90
N ALA A 106 0.46 22.87 1.69
CA ALA A 106 1.73 22.60 2.38
C ALA A 106 1.58 21.44 3.38
N LYS A 107 0.43 21.35 4.05
CA LYS A 107 0.16 20.26 5.00
C LYS A 107 0.00 18.94 4.27
N LEU A 108 -0.65 18.94 3.11
CA LEU A 108 -0.77 17.74 2.27
C LEU A 108 0.61 17.26 1.81
N GLU A 109 1.43 18.14 1.29
CA GLU A 109 2.77 17.80 0.87
C GLU A 109 3.61 17.25 2.03
N ARG A 110 3.50 17.87 3.19
CA ARG A 110 4.20 17.41 4.38
C ARG A 110 3.75 16.03 4.83
N ALA A 111 2.45 15.75 4.76
CA ALA A 111 1.92 14.43 5.12
C ALA A 111 2.49 13.34 4.20
N ILE A 112 2.54 13.61 2.91
CA ILE A 112 3.11 12.68 1.92
C ILE A 112 4.61 12.46 2.16
N GLU A 113 5.35 13.53 2.38
CA GLU A 113 6.79 13.44 2.68
C GLU A 113 7.07 12.60 3.93
N LEU A 114 6.29 12.82 4.99
CA LEU A 114 6.48 12.07 6.24
C LEU A 114 6.18 10.59 6.07
N SER A 115 5.14 10.26 5.32
CA SER A 115 4.84 8.86 5.02
C SER A 115 6.00 8.22 4.25
N ARG A 116 6.45 8.87 3.19
CA ARG A 116 7.54 8.36 2.35
C ARG A 116 8.84 8.22 3.11
N ASP A 117 9.23 9.26 3.85
CA ASP A 117 10.58 9.35 4.40
C ASP A 117 10.70 8.70 5.77
N LYS A 118 9.61 8.59 6.52
CA LYS A 118 9.68 8.19 7.92
C LYS A 118 8.74 7.07 8.33
N TYR A 119 7.46 7.13 7.94
CA TYR A 119 6.45 6.30 8.59
C TYR A 119 6.02 5.05 7.83
N CYS A 120 6.12 5.01 6.51
CA CYS A 120 5.60 3.86 5.77
C CYS A 120 6.45 2.62 5.99
N SER A 121 5.95 1.72 6.83
CA SER A 121 6.64 0.48 7.17
C SER A 121 6.84 -0.40 5.94
N VAL A 122 5.86 -0.45 5.05
CA VAL A 122 5.94 -1.28 3.85
C VAL A 122 7.03 -0.76 2.92
N LEU A 123 7.02 0.55 2.63
CA LEU A 123 8.03 1.15 1.75
C LEU A 123 9.45 0.90 2.27
N HIS A 124 9.64 1.09 3.58
CA HIS A 124 10.96 0.92 4.20
C HIS A 124 11.38 -0.55 4.32
N THR A 125 10.46 -1.49 4.08
CA THR A 125 10.76 -2.93 4.03
C THR A 125 11.19 -3.34 2.62
N LEU A 126 10.77 -2.60 1.60
CA LEU A 126 11.11 -2.91 0.21
C LEU A 126 12.56 -2.56 -0.12
N ASP A 127 13.05 -3.11 -1.22
CA ASP A 127 14.40 -2.84 -1.70
C ASP A 127 14.55 -1.33 -1.98
N PRO A 128 15.53 -0.66 -1.36
CA PRO A 128 15.74 0.78 -1.57
C PRO A 128 16.20 1.13 -2.97
N GLU A 129 16.62 0.16 -3.78
CA GLU A 129 17.01 0.40 -5.16
C GLU A 129 15.83 0.47 -6.13
N ILE A 130 14.61 0.15 -5.67
CA ILE A 130 13.42 0.34 -6.49
C ILE A 130 13.30 1.82 -6.84
N ASP A 131 13.13 2.11 -8.12
CA ASP A 131 12.86 3.47 -8.58
C ASP A 131 11.42 3.83 -8.20
N PHE A 132 11.27 4.60 -7.13
CA PHE A 132 9.96 4.93 -6.54
C PHE A 132 9.62 6.40 -6.76
N ASP A 133 8.44 6.64 -7.34
CA ASP A 133 7.97 7.98 -7.66
C ASP A 133 6.54 8.19 -7.15
N ILE A 134 6.25 9.41 -6.69
CA ILE A 134 4.94 9.79 -6.18
C ILE A 134 4.40 10.94 -6.99
N ALA A 135 3.14 10.82 -7.41
CA ALA A 135 2.39 11.90 -8.04
C ALA A 135 1.14 12.20 -7.22
N VAL A 136 0.63 13.41 -7.34
CA VAL A 136 -0.58 13.85 -6.64
C VAL A 136 -1.53 14.50 -7.64
N GLU A 137 -2.73 13.99 -7.72
CA GLU A 137 -3.80 14.60 -8.50
C GLU A 137 -4.84 15.15 -7.54
N ARG A 138 -5.03 16.46 -7.57
CA ARG A 138 -6.03 17.15 -6.76
C ARG A 138 -7.34 17.20 -7.53
N ARG A 139 -8.45 16.90 -6.85
CA ARG A 139 -9.78 16.91 -7.46
C ARG A 139 -10.67 17.95 -6.86
#